data_822faa1baf71f306b9ce3d96dea2f086
#
_entry.id   822faa1baf71f306b9ce3d96dea2f086
#
_cell.length_a   1.000
_cell.length_b   1.000
_cell.length_c   1.000
_cell.angle_alpha   90.00
_cell.angle_beta   90.00
_cell.angle_gamma   90.00
#
_symmetry.space_group_name_H-M   'P 1'
#
loop_
_entity.id
_entity.type
_entity.pdbx_description
1 polymer ?
#
loop_
_entity_poly.entity_id
_entity_poly.type
_entity_poly.pdbx_seq_one_letter_code
_entity_poly.pdbx_strand_id
1 'polypeptide(L)'
;MSKYTNNEIIIGIVGGIKADIKSLKTEVELAFKQFDFEYHEIKITNIFELFKEPSKFLGQSDIEDFKSKFQECSYNGEKIEDLKAEDVYKRLNAKITLGNTLRTYFEDNALCAYLAITYINIHRAKKTNPNNVVYVIDQLKTKEEYIVFRKIYARS
;
A
#
# COMPACT_ATOMS: atom_id res chain seq x y z
N MET A 1 35.40 -13.77 3.42
CA MET A 1 34.33 -12.90 3.96
C MET A 1 33.37 -12.58 2.82
N SER A 2 32.28 -13.32 2.73
CA SER A 2 31.24 -13.02 1.74
C SER A 2 30.51 -11.76 2.19
N LYS A 3 30.69 -10.65 1.47
CA LYS A 3 29.81 -9.48 1.59
C LYS A 3 28.48 -9.90 1.00
N TYR A 4 27.56 -10.36 1.83
CA TYR A 4 26.15 -10.45 1.43
C TYR A 4 25.63 -9.02 1.23
N THR A 5 25.70 -8.57 0.01
CA THR A 5 24.96 -7.36 -0.39
C THR A 5 23.50 -7.79 -0.48
N ASN A 6 22.71 -7.38 0.50
CA ASN A 6 21.25 -7.51 0.42
C ASN A 6 20.79 -6.67 -0.77
N ASN A 7 20.50 -7.34 -1.89
CA ASN A 7 19.92 -6.67 -3.02
C ASN A 7 18.41 -6.56 -2.77
N GLU A 8 17.99 -5.35 -2.53
CA GLU A 8 16.57 -5.04 -2.36
C GLU A 8 16.14 -4.11 -3.48
N ILE A 9 15.06 -4.49 -4.17
CA ILE A 9 14.50 -3.71 -5.26
C ILE A 9 13.08 -3.33 -4.90
N ILE A 10 12.73 -2.07 -5.11
CA ILE A 10 11.39 -1.57 -4.89
C ILE A 10 10.82 -1.03 -6.19
N ILE A 11 9.70 -1.59 -6.60
CA ILE A 11 8.99 -1.23 -7.82
C ILE A 11 7.63 -0.68 -7.44
N GLY A 12 7.36 0.58 -7.80
CA GLY A 12 6.04 1.18 -7.69
C GLY A 12 5.31 1.09 -9.01
N ILE A 13 4.10 0.52 -9.00
CA ILE A 13 3.24 0.46 -10.18
C ILE A 13 2.26 1.63 -10.15
N VAL A 14 2.19 2.36 -11.27
CA VAL A 14 1.19 3.39 -11.53
C VAL A 14 0.37 2.95 -12.72
N GLY A 15 -0.94 2.87 -12.56
CA GLY A 15 -1.82 2.45 -13.66
C GLY A 15 -3.25 2.95 -13.52
N GLY A 16 -3.93 3.12 -14.65
CA GLY A 16 -5.36 3.41 -14.68
C GLY A 16 -6.21 2.19 -14.34
N ILE A 17 -7.50 2.42 -14.09
CA ILE A 17 -8.48 1.38 -13.69
C ILE A 17 -8.56 0.21 -14.69
N LYS A 18 -8.30 0.47 -15.98
CA LYS A 18 -8.37 -0.54 -17.05
C LYS A 18 -6.99 -1.13 -17.42
N ALA A 19 -5.92 -0.74 -16.74
CA ALA A 19 -4.60 -1.30 -17.03
C ALA A 19 -4.52 -2.75 -16.55
N ASP A 20 -3.93 -3.62 -17.36
CA ASP A 20 -3.70 -5.02 -16.99
C ASP A 20 -2.51 -5.16 -16.02
N ILE A 21 -2.72 -4.61 -14.82
CA ILE A 21 -1.74 -4.68 -13.74
C ILE A 21 -1.45 -6.13 -13.32
N LYS A 22 -2.42 -7.02 -13.48
CA LYS A 22 -2.26 -8.42 -13.09
C LYS A 22 -1.22 -9.12 -13.97
N SER A 23 -1.33 -9.02 -15.29
CA SER A 23 -0.34 -9.58 -16.21
C SER A 23 1.03 -8.97 -15.99
N LEU A 24 1.13 -7.64 -15.85
CA LEU A 24 2.38 -6.97 -15.55
C LEU A 24 3.06 -7.54 -14.30
N LYS A 25 2.31 -7.72 -13.20
CA LYS A 25 2.85 -8.28 -11.95
C LYS A 25 3.34 -9.72 -12.13
N THR A 26 2.62 -10.53 -12.89
CA THR A 26 3.04 -11.89 -13.20
C THR A 26 4.36 -11.92 -13.96
N GLU A 27 4.52 -11.08 -14.96
CA GLU A 27 5.76 -10.98 -15.73
C GLU A 27 6.93 -10.48 -14.87
N VAL A 28 6.70 -9.48 -14.01
CA VAL A 28 7.70 -9.00 -13.06
C VAL A 28 8.11 -10.12 -12.09
N GLU A 29 7.16 -10.86 -11.53
CA GLU A 29 7.44 -11.98 -10.64
C GLU A 29 8.29 -13.05 -11.33
N LEU A 30 7.91 -13.46 -12.55
CA LEU A 30 8.66 -14.46 -13.32
C LEU A 30 10.07 -13.98 -13.64
N ALA A 31 10.24 -12.72 -14.06
CA ALA A 31 11.54 -12.15 -14.37
C ALA A 31 12.47 -12.15 -13.15
N PHE A 32 11.98 -11.73 -11.98
CA PHE A 32 12.80 -11.69 -10.77
C PHE A 32 13.10 -13.06 -10.18
N LYS A 33 12.21 -14.03 -10.31
CA LYS A 33 12.47 -15.43 -9.92
C LYS A 33 13.63 -16.05 -10.68
N GLN A 34 13.87 -15.66 -11.93
CA GLN A 34 15.03 -16.15 -12.72
C GLN A 34 16.38 -15.71 -12.13
N PHE A 35 16.40 -14.65 -11.30
CA PHE A 35 17.59 -14.14 -10.62
C PHE A 35 17.59 -14.41 -9.12
N ASP A 36 16.84 -15.41 -8.67
CA ASP A 36 16.72 -15.81 -7.26
C ASP A 36 16.25 -14.70 -6.31
N PHE A 37 15.36 -13.81 -6.82
CA PHE A 37 14.68 -12.84 -5.99
C PHE A 37 13.39 -13.42 -5.42
N GLU A 38 13.16 -13.17 -4.15
CA GLU A 38 11.88 -13.39 -3.51
C GLU A 38 10.94 -12.23 -3.85
N TYR A 39 9.75 -12.54 -4.38
CA TYR A 39 8.76 -11.55 -4.80
C TYR A 39 7.74 -11.28 -3.70
N HIS A 40 7.56 -10.01 -3.36
CA HIS A 40 6.56 -9.56 -2.41
C HIS A 40 5.67 -8.47 -2.99
N GLU A 41 4.40 -8.78 -3.16
CA GLU A 41 3.39 -7.80 -3.55
C GLU A 41 2.88 -7.05 -2.32
N ILE A 42 2.88 -5.72 -2.39
CA ILE A 42 2.29 -4.83 -1.39
C ILE A 42 1.07 -4.16 -1.99
N LYS A 43 -0.10 -4.65 -1.62
CA LYS A 43 -1.38 -4.00 -1.93
C LYS A 43 -1.73 -3.01 -0.85
N ILE A 44 -1.63 -1.72 -1.15
CA ILE A 44 -1.99 -0.65 -0.22
C ILE A 44 -3.44 -0.81 0.26
N THR A 45 -4.34 -1.25 -0.61
CA THR A 45 -5.74 -1.50 -0.25
C THR A 45 -5.94 -2.63 0.77
N ASN A 46 -4.99 -3.56 0.90
CA ASN A 46 -5.05 -4.58 1.97
C ASN A 46 -4.67 -3.97 3.32
N ILE A 47 -3.81 -2.96 3.32
CA ILE A 47 -3.45 -2.21 4.53
C ILE A 47 -4.67 -1.45 5.05
N PHE A 48 -5.56 -0.98 4.16
CA PHE A 48 -6.80 -0.31 4.54
C PHE A 48 -7.74 -1.19 5.38
N GLU A 49 -7.62 -2.51 5.31
CA GLU A 49 -8.41 -3.38 6.17
C GLU A 49 -8.06 -3.24 7.66
N LEU A 50 -6.86 -2.76 7.98
CA LEU A 50 -6.47 -2.45 9.35
C LEU A 50 -7.32 -1.32 9.93
N PHE A 51 -7.78 -0.39 9.08
CA PHE A 51 -8.60 0.74 9.50
C PHE A 51 -10.07 0.38 9.80
N LYS A 52 -10.47 -0.87 9.57
CA LYS A 52 -11.76 -1.39 10.09
C LYS A 52 -11.77 -1.45 11.61
N GLU A 53 -10.60 -1.58 12.22
CA GLU A 53 -10.42 -1.63 13.67
C GLU A 53 -9.51 -0.49 14.12
N PRO A 54 -9.96 0.78 14.03
CA PRO A 54 -9.14 1.94 14.32
C PRO A 54 -8.58 1.95 15.76
N SER A 55 -9.23 1.25 16.69
CA SER A 55 -8.74 1.06 18.06
C SER A 55 -7.38 0.37 18.17
N LYS A 56 -6.90 -0.26 17.11
CA LYS A 56 -5.57 -0.88 17.12
C LYS A 56 -4.42 0.11 16.91
N PHE A 57 -4.70 1.33 16.45
CA PHE A 57 -3.68 2.32 16.13
C PHE A 57 -4.07 3.77 16.48
N LEU A 58 -5.31 4.03 16.86
CA LEU A 58 -5.78 5.33 17.32
C LEU A 58 -6.15 5.29 18.80
N GLY A 59 -5.93 6.37 19.51
CA GLY A 59 -6.46 6.57 20.86
C GLY A 59 -7.98 6.65 20.87
N GLN A 60 -8.60 6.40 22.03
CA GLN A 60 -10.06 6.38 22.14
C GLN A 60 -10.74 7.68 21.67
N SER A 61 -10.14 8.84 21.98
CA SER A 61 -10.62 10.15 21.55
C SER A 61 -10.57 10.33 20.02
N ASP A 62 -9.57 9.75 19.39
CA ASP A 62 -9.31 9.94 17.97
C ASP A 62 -10.18 9.02 17.10
N ILE A 63 -10.68 7.92 17.70
CA ILE A 63 -11.55 6.96 17.01
C ILE A 63 -12.87 7.59 16.59
N GLU A 64 -13.49 8.37 17.49
CA GLU A 64 -14.77 9.02 17.20
C GLU A 64 -14.62 10.10 16.13
N ASP A 65 -13.57 10.91 16.22
CA ASP A 65 -13.22 11.91 15.21
C ASP A 65 -12.92 11.26 13.85
N PHE A 66 -12.13 10.20 13.83
CA PHE A 66 -11.85 9.43 12.62
C PHE A 66 -13.13 8.87 11.98
N LYS A 67 -13.99 8.26 12.79
CA LYS A 67 -15.26 7.69 12.30
C LYS A 67 -16.18 8.78 11.75
N SER A 68 -16.29 9.91 12.44
CA SER A 68 -17.09 11.05 12.00
C SER A 68 -16.58 11.59 10.66
N LYS A 69 -15.30 11.88 10.56
CA LYS A 69 -14.68 12.36 9.31
C LYS A 69 -14.77 11.33 8.17
N PHE A 70 -14.66 10.03 8.48
CA PHE A 70 -14.86 9.00 7.49
C PHE A 70 -16.30 8.98 6.97
N GLN A 71 -17.29 9.16 7.83
CA GLN A 71 -18.69 9.26 7.42
C GLN A 71 -18.98 10.51 6.60
N GLU A 72 -18.41 11.66 6.98
CA GLU A 72 -18.54 12.91 6.24
C GLU A 72 -17.91 12.86 4.84
N CYS A 73 -16.80 12.15 4.71
CA CYS A 73 -16.08 11.99 3.43
C CYS A 73 -16.65 10.85 2.57
N SER A 74 -17.59 10.05 3.08
CA SER A 74 -18.15 8.95 2.31
C SER A 74 -18.95 9.47 1.12
N TYR A 75 -18.32 9.48 -0.02
CA TYR A 75 -18.92 9.89 -1.28
C TYR A 75 -19.97 8.85 -1.69
N ASN A 76 -21.21 9.29 -1.93
CA ASN A 76 -22.34 8.44 -2.33
C ASN A 76 -22.77 7.36 -1.32
N GLY A 77 -22.54 7.51 -0.04
CA GLY A 77 -23.00 6.57 0.99
C GLY A 77 -22.26 5.23 1.02
N GLU A 78 -21.07 5.17 0.43
CA GLU A 78 -20.25 3.96 0.46
C GLU A 78 -19.62 3.74 1.83
N LYS A 79 -19.67 2.51 2.28
CA LYS A 79 -19.24 2.11 3.62
C LYS A 79 -17.93 1.34 3.56
N ILE A 80 -17.20 1.34 4.67
CA ILE A 80 -15.96 0.56 4.81
C ILE A 80 -16.21 -0.95 4.61
N GLU A 81 -17.41 -1.44 4.89
CA GLU A 81 -17.84 -2.82 4.65
C GLU A 81 -17.80 -3.19 3.16
N ASP A 82 -18.02 -2.21 2.28
CA ASP A 82 -18.02 -2.40 0.83
C ASP A 82 -16.63 -2.69 0.25
N LEU A 83 -15.56 -2.60 1.04
CA LEU A 83 -14.20 -3.00 0.62
C LEU A 83 -14.12 -4.44 0.11
N LYS A 84 -15.05 -5.31 0.57
CA LYS A 84 -15.17 -6.71 0.16
C LYS A 84 -16.44 -6.99 -0.64
N ALA A 85 -17.18 -5.97 -1.05
CA ALA A 85 -18.40 -6.14 -1.82
C ALA A 85 -18.13 -7.01 -3.07
N GLU A 86 -19.10 -7.89 -3.39
CA GLU A 86 -19.04 -8.69 -4.63
C GLU A 86 -19.12 -7.79 -5.86
N ASP A 87 -19.94 -6.73 -5.79
CA ASP A 87 -20.01 -5.71 -6.82
C ASP A 87 -18.66 -4.98 -6.96
N VAL A 88 -18.09 -5.09 -8.15
CA VAL A 88 -16.76 -4.51 -8.47
C VAL A 88 -16.75 -3.00 -8.35
N TYR A 89 -17.83 -2.34 -8.75
CA TYR A 89 -17.95 -0.88 -8.71
C TYR A 89 -18.00 -0.39 -7.26
N LYS A 90 -18.85 -0.99 -6.42
CA LYS A 90 -18.93 -0.67 -4.99
C LYS A 90 -17.60 -0.87 -4.30
N ARG A 91 -16.97 -2.02 -4.52
CA ARG A 91 -15.66 -2.32 -3.95
C ARG A 91 -14.58 -1.33 -4.37
N LEU A 92 -14.58 -0.92 -5.64
CA LEU A 92 -13.61 0.05 -6.16
C LEU A 92 -13.82 1.43 -5.54
N ASN A 93 -15.07 1.89 -5.50
CA ASN A 93 -15.42 3.18 -4.90
C ASN A 93 -15.09 3.22 -3.41
N ALA A 94 -15.43 2.18 -2.65
CA ALA A 94 -15.09 2.08 -1.23
C ALA A 94 -13.56 2.23 -1.01
N LYS A 95 -12.75 1.58 -1.85
CA LYS A 95 -11.28 1.71 -1.78
C LYS A 95 -10.78 3.12 -2.10
N ILE A 96 -11.35 3.76 -3.09
CA ILE A 96 -11.01 5.14 -3.48
C ILE A 96 -11.40 6.10 -2.36
N THR A 97 -12.63 5.99 -1.87
CA THR A 97 -13.17 6.83 -0.80
C THR A 97 -12.32 6.70 0.46
N LEU A 98 -12.05 5.48 0.91
CA LEU A 98 -11.23 5.25 2.09
C LEU A 98 -9.82 5.83 1.94
N GLY A 99 -9.18 5.62 0.81
CA GLY A 99 -7.84 6.17 0.55
C GLY A 99 -7.83 7.71 0.60
N ASN A 100 -8.85 8.37 0.05
CA ASN A 100 -8.97 9.81 0.09
C ASN A 100 -9.26 10.32 1.51
N THR A 101 -10.18 9.66 2.22
CA THR A 101 -10.50 9.99 3.62
C THR A 101 -9.28 9.91 4.51
N LEU A 102 -8.49 8.84 4.37
CA LEU A 102 -7.26 8.69 5.15
C LEU A 102 -6.27 9.82 4.88
N ARG A 103 -6.04 10.17 3.61
CA ARG A 103 -5.15 11.29 3.26
C ARG A 103 -5.64 12.62 3.82
N THR A 104 -6.94 12.86 3.76
CA THR A 104 -7.56 14.08 4.31
C THR A 104 -7.48 14.12 5.82
N TYR A 105 -7.78 13.01 6.49
CA TYR A 105 -7.74 12.90 7.94
C TYR A 105 -6.33 13.16 8.51
N PHE A 106 -5.33 12.56 7.90
CA PHE A 106 -3.93 12.73 8.32
C PHE A 106 -3.24 13.94 7.67
N GLU A 107 -3.95 14.69 6.83
CA GLU A 107 -3.43 15.85 6.09
C GLU A 107 -2.17 15.53 5.28
N ASP A 108 -2.05 14.29 4.79
CA ASP A 108 -0.86 13.82 4.09
C ASP A 108 -1.19 12.99 2.83
N ASN A 109 -0.90 13.56 1.67
CA ASN A 109 -1.08 12.90 0.38
C ASN A 109 -0.08 11.75 0.14
N ALA A 110 0.99 11.67 0.92
CA ALA A 110 1.97 10.58 0.85
C ALA A 110 1.68 9.44 1.84
N LEU A 111 0.59 9.49 2.60
CA LEU A 111 0.26 8.53 3.65
C LEU A 111 0.41 7.07 3.19
N CYS A 112 -0.10 6.74 1.99
CA CYS A 112 -0.04 5.36 1.50
C CYS A 112 1.40 4.90 1.22
N ALA A 113 2.30 5.81 0.87
CA ALA A 113 3.73 5.48 0.75
C ALA A 113 4.32 5.13 2.12
N TYR A 114 4.03 5.89 3.16
CA TYR A 114 4.51 5.58 4.53
C TYR A 114 3.96 4.27 5.05
N LEU A 115 2.69 3.96 4.76
CA LEU A 115 2.09 2.67 5.13
C LEU A 115 2.81 1.50 4.42
N ALA A 116 3.10 1.64 3.13
CA ALA A 116 3.84 0.62 2.37
C ALA A 116 5.28 0.47 2.89
N ILE A 117 5.97 1.56 3.21
CA ILE A 117 7.31 1.54 3.79
C ILE A 117 7.30 0.85 5.16
N THR A 118 6.30 1.13 5.99
CA THR A 118 6.13 0.46 7.27
C THR A 118 5.95 -1.04 7.09
N TYR A 119 5.15 -1.46 6.12
CA TYR A 119 4.97 -2.87 5.78
C TYR A 119 6.29 -3.53 5.35
N ILE A 120 7.08 -2.87 4.50
CA ILE A 120 8.42 -3.33 4.10
C ILE A 120 9.31 -3.52 5.33
N ASN A 121 9.33 -2.55 6.24
CA ASN A 121 10.15 -2.61 7.45
C ASN A 121 9.72 -3.74 8.39
N ILE A 122 8.42 -3.96 8.56
CA ILE A 122 7.90 -5.10 9.34
C ILE A 122 8.33 -6.44 8.70
N HIS A 123 8.26 -6.53 7.38
CA HIS A 123 8.68 -7.72 6.66
C HIS A 123 10.18 -7.99 6.81
N ARG A 124 11.00 -6.95 6.67
CA ARG A 124 12.47 -7.02 6.89
C ARG A 124 12.80 -7.51 8.31
N ALA A 125 12.11 -6.98 9.33
CA ALA A 125 12.36 -7.35 10.72
C ALA A 125 12.04 -8.82 11.05
N LYS A 126 11.17 -9.45 10.26
CA LYS A 126 10.80 -10.87 10.43
C LYS A 126 11.75 -11.84 9.73
N LYS A 127 12.61 -11.36 8.84
CA LYS A 127 13.54 -12.21 8.08
C LYS A 127 14.82 -12.45 8.88
N THR A 128 15.15 -13.71 9.06
CA THR A 128 16.42 -14.16 9.66
C THR A 128 17.56 -14.20 8.65
N ASN A 129 17.23 -14.24 7.35
CA ASN A 129 18.24 -14.30 6.28
C ASN A 129 17.85 -13.37 5.15
N PRO A 130 18.63 -12.31 4.88
CA PRO A 130 18.31 -11.36 3.81
C PRO A 130 18.71 -11.96 2.45
N ASN A 131 17.77 -12.63 1.82
CA ASN A 131 17.89 -12.98 0.41
C ASN A 131 17.60 -11.75 -0.46
N ASN A 132 17.93 -11.82 -1.75
CA ASN A 132 17.49 -10.86 -2.74
C ASN A 132 15.97 -10.75 -2.69
N VAL A 133 15.43 -9.55 -2.54
CA VAL A 133 13.98 -9.31 -2.42
C VAL A 133 13.53 -8.23 -3.38
N VAL A 134 12.44 -8.46 -4.07
CA VAL A 134 11.72 -7.43 -4.81
C VAL A 134 10.38 -7.16 -4.16
N TYR A 135 10.15 -5.92 -3.75
CA TYR A 135 8.86 -5.43 -3.29
C TYR A 135 8.15 -4.72 -4.44
N VAL A 136 6.97 -5.17 -4.77
CA VAL A 136 6.14 -4.56 -5.82
C VAL A 136 4.93 -3.90 -5.16
N ILE A 137 4.89 -2.57 -5.23
CA ILE A 137 3.83 -1.76 -4.63
C ILE A 137 2.74 -1.56 -5.68
N ASP A 138 1.58 -2.12 -5.40
CA ASP A 138 0.43 -2.04 -6.28
C ASP A 138 -0.29 -0.71 -6.12
N GLN A 139 -0.24 0.09 -7.20
CA GLN A 139 -1.00 1.32 -7.40
C GLN A 139 -0.64 2.52 -6.50
N LEU A 140 0.49 3.13 -6.75
CA LEU A 140 0.74 4.51 -6.31
C LEU A 140 -0.26 5.46 -6.99
N LYS A 141 -0.85 6.40 -6.24
CA LYS A 141 -1.93 7.26 -6.72
C LYS A 141 -1.56 8.74 -6.77
N THR A 142 -0.60 9.18 -5.96
CA THR A 142 -0.24 10.59 -5.84
C THR A 142 1.23 10.83 -6.21
N LYS A 143 1.52 12.07 -6.61
CA LYS A 143 2.89 12.51 -6.85
C LYS A 143 3.73 12.47 -5.57
N GLU A 144 3.11 12.79 -4.45
CA GLU A 144 3.74 12.81 -3.14
C GLU A 144 4.20 11.41 -2.71
N GLU A 145 3.39 10.38 -2.97
CA GLU A 145 3.78 8.98 -2.74
C GLU A 145 5.04 8.61 -3.53
N TYR A 146 5.09 8.97 -4.81
CA TYR A 146 6.26 8.75 -5.65
C TYR A 146 7.50 9.48 -5.11
N ILE A 147 7.36 10.75 -4.70
CA ILE A 147 8.45 11.56 -4.16
C ILE A 147 9.02 10.91 -2.89
N VAL A 148 8.17 10.42 -1.99
CA VAL A 148 8.60 9.75 -0.75
C VAL A 148 9.40 8.50 -1.07
N PHE A 149 8.93 7.63 -1.96
CA PHE A 149 9.67 6.43 -2.37
C PHE A 149 11.01 6.78 -3.00
N ARG A 150 11.03 7.78 -3.87
CA ARG A 150 12.28 8.23 -4.50
C ARG A 150 13.28 8.77 -3.48
N LYS A 151 12.83 9.54 -2.49
CA LYS A 151 13.72 10.08 -1.44
C LYS A 151 14.32 8.99 -0.56
N ILE A 152 13.56 7.93 -0.28
CA ILE A 152 13.98 6.89 0.67
C ILE A 152 14.80 5.80 -0.03
N TYR A 153 14.44 5.43 -1.26
CA TYR A 153 15.00 4.26 -1.91
C TYR A 153 15.82 4.54 -3.17
N ALA A 154 15.64 5.68 -3.85
CA ALA A 154 16.50 6.00 -4.96
C ALA A 154 17.83 6.50 -4.41
N ARG A 155 18.88 5.70 -4.58
CA ARG A 155 20.25 6.17 -4.43
C ARG A 155 20.54 7.13 -5.58
N SER A 156 20.95 8.34 -5.23
CA SER A 156 21.50 9.34 -6.17
C SER A 156 22.76 8.81 -6.83
#